data_fc54a5f8649a21bc22cf4df34a762483
#
_entry.id   fc54a5f8649a21bc22cf4df34a762483
#
_cell.length_a   1.000
_cell.length_b   1.000
_cell.length_c   1.000
_cell.angle_alpha   90.00
_cell.angle_beta   90.00
_cell.angle_gamma   90.00
#
_symmetry.space_group_name_H-M   'P 1'
#
loop_
_entity.id
_entity.type
_entity.pdbx_description
1 polymer ?
#
loop_
_entity_poly.entity_id
_entity_poly.type
_entity_poly.pdbx_seq_one_letter_code
_entity_poly.pdbx_strand_id
1 'polypeptide(L)'
;KRKRYHREGVLYVHLSQEEYIAELYESFKPLMSEKRRPQNLPFPKGKRLYVGCDEPEEGEIAQNIEKGYMRLCGALLWAARNTMPSISFAISQLCKMMSSPTDECFELALQTLQYAYDNRHLGIVFRSDGNALPVTYYDASFNPDPNDGKSQYGFSTHLYGGPVSWISKKLKHVG
;
A
#
# COMPACT_ATOMS: atom_id res chain seq x y z
N LYS A 1 12.70 7.12 9.73
CA LYS A 1 13.33 8.45 9.91
C LYS A 1 12.34 9.41 10.52
N ARG A 2 12.78 10.23 11.48
CA ARG A 2 12.01 11.32 12.08
C ARG A 2 12.77 12.61 11.92
N LYS A 3 12.09 13.64 11.35
CA LYS A 3 12.63 15.01 11.25
C LYS A 3 11.72 15.95 12.04
N ARG A 4 12.31 16.97 12.70
CA ARG A 4 11.60 18.09 13.34
C ARG A 4 12.14 19.37 12.77
N TYR A 5 11.25 20.29 12.42
CA TYR A 5 11.64 21.61 11.91
C TYR A 5 10.55 22.63 12.21
N HIS A 6 10.93 23.91 12.25
CA HIS A 6 9.99 25.02 12.41
C HIS A 6 9.88 25.78 11.10
N ARG A 7 8.68 26.17 10.77
CA ARG A 7 8.39 27.06 9.65
C ARG A 7 7.27 28.02 10.09
N GLU A 8 7.50 29.34 9.99
CA GLU A 8 6.51 30.38 10.33
C GLU A 8 5.93 30.21 11.76
N GLY A 9 6.76 29.84 12.74
CA GLY A 9 6.35 29.64 14.12
C GLY A 9 5.67 28.28 14.41
N VAL A 10 5.39 27.49 13.40
CA VAL A 10 4.75 26.15 13.53
C VAL A 10 5.83 25.08 13.61
N LEU A 11 5.71 24.17 14.60
CA LEU A 11 6.54 22.96 14.68
C LEU A 11 5.94 21.87 13.79
N TYR A 12 6.77 21.28 12.94
CA TYR A 12 6.46 20.12 12.12
C TYR A 12 7.23 18.91 12.59
N VAL A 13 6.55 17.77 12.65
CA VAL A 13 7.15 16.45 12.86
C VAL A 13 6.87 15.61 11.62
N HIS A 14 7.91 15.24 10.90
CA HIS A 14 7.84 14.40 9.70
C HIS A 14 8.37 13.00 10.02
N LEU A 15 7.55 11.97 9.72
CA LEU A 15 7.88 10.55 9.85
C LEU A 15 7.93 9.92 8.47
N SER A 16 9.04 9.30 8.09
CA SER A 16 9.18 8.60 6.80
C SER A 16 9.98 7.31 6.95
N GLN A 17 9.77 6.40 6.01
CA GLN A 17 10.53 5.15 5.84
C GLN A 17 11.40 5.22 4.57
N GLU A 18 11.93 6.39 4.25
CA GLU A 18 12.66 6.68 3.01
C GLU A 18 13.78 5.65 2.72
N GLU A 19 14.62 5.37 3.72
CA GLU A 19 15.75 4.44 3.61
C GLU A 19 15.26 2.99 3.44
N TYR A 20 14.29 2.57 4.26
CA TYR A 20 13.69 1.24 4.17
C TYR A 20 13.08 0.96 2.78
N ILE A 21 12.36 1.92 2.21
CA ILE A 21 11.77 1.78 0.87
C ILE A 21 12.87 1.76 -0.20
N ALA A 22 13.93 2.55 -0.04
CA ALA A 22 15.05 2.54 -0.99
C ALA A 22 15.77 1.18 -0.98
N GLU A 23 16.06 0.61 0.18
CA GLU A 23 16.66 -0.72 0.32
C GLU A 23 15.75 -1.82 -0.26
N LEU A 24 14.46 -1.75 0.01
CA LEU A 24 13.48 -2.68 -0.56
C LEU A 24 13.46 -2.59 -2.09
N TYR A 25 13.47 -1.38 -2.63
CA TYR A 25 13.49 -1.15 -4.08
C TYR A 25 14.74 -1.77 -4.72
N GLU A 26 15.94 -1.49 -4.20
CA GLU A 26 17.18 -2.07 -4.73
C GLU A 26 17.18 -3.60 -4.67
N SER A 27 16.56 -4.23 -3.66
CA SER A 27 16.48 -5.68 -3.55
C SER A 27 15.59 -6.35 -4.60
N PHE A 28 14.61 -5.63 -5.17
CA PHE A 28 13.72 -6.11 -6.22
C PHE A 28 14.01 -5.53 -7.60
N LYS A 29 14.90 -4.57 -7.72
CA LYS A 29 15.29 -3.91 -8.97
C LYS A 29 15.70 -4.89 -10.09
N PRO A 30 16.42 -5.99 -9.83
CA PRO A 30 16.75 -6.98 -10.87
C PRO A 30 15.52 -7.64 -11.52
N LEU A 31 14.38 -7.63 -10.84
CA LEU A 31 13.12 -8.21 -11.32
C LEU A 31 12.23 -7.16 -12.03
N MET A 32 12.65 -5.89 -12.03
CA MET A 32 11.91 -4.81 -12.66
C MET A 32 12.34 -4.62 -14.13
N SER A 33 11.39 -4.30 -14.99
CA SER A 33 11.71 -3.89 -16.37
C SER A 33 12.53 -2.60 -16.36
N GLU A 34 13.61 -2.53 -17.14
CA GLU A 34 14.42 -1.32 -17.33
C GLU A 34 13.62 -0.11 -17.86
N LYS A 35 12.51 -0.37 -18.55
CA LYS A 35 11.63 0.66 -19.12
C LYS A 35 10.50 1.09 -18.18
N ARG A 36 10.53 0.68 -16.91
CA ARG A 36 9.47 1.03 -15.96
C ARG A 36 9.47 2.55 -15.71
N ARG A 37 8.34 3.17 -16.03
CA ARG A 37 8.15 4.62 -15.85
C ARG A 37 7.72 4.92 -14.40
N PRO A 38 7.97 6.16 -13.90
CA PRO A 38 7.39 6.62 -12.63
C PRO A 38 5.88 6.39 -12.61
N GLN A 39 5.37 5.92 -11.47
CA GLN A 39 3.96 5.58 -11.33
C GLN A 39 3.21 6.69 -10.60
N ASN A 40 2.15 7.22 -11.20
CA ASN A 40 1.29 8.21 -10.58
C ASN A 40 0.29 7.59 -9.59
N LEU A 41 0.03 6.28 -9.71
CA LEU A 41 -0.89 5.53 -8.86
C LEU A 41 -0.21 4.25 -8.36
N PRO A 42 -0.41 3.90 -7.07
CA PRO A 42 0.14 2.65 -6.51
C PRO A 42 -0.48 1.41 -7.13
N PHE A 43 -1.71 1.55 -7.67
CA PHE A 43 -2.49 0.46 -8.24
C PHE A 43 -3.38 1.00 -9.38
N PRO A 44 -3.65 0.24 -10.44
CA PRO A 44 -4.49 0.70 -11.55
C PRO A 44 -5.89 1.09 -11.08
N LYS A 45 -6.42 2.19 -11.62
CA LYS A 45 -7.77 2.66 -11.30
C LYS A 45 -8.82 1.61 -11.67
N GLY A 46 -9.70 1.31 -10.72
CA GLY A 46 -10.80 0.36 -10.92
C GLY A 46 -10.39 -1.12 -10.90
N LYS A 47 -9.09 -1.43 -10.90
CA LYS A 47 -8.61 -2.82 -10.82
C LYS A 47 -8.87 -3.39 -9.42
N ARG A 48 -9.32 -4.64 -9.40
CA ARG A 48 -9.45 -5.47 -8.19
C ARG A 48 -8.91 -6.85 -8.48
N LEU A 49 -8.37 -7.51 -7.48
CA LEU A 49 -7.88 -8.87 -7.56
C LEU A 49 -8.85 -9.83 -6.84
N TYR A 50 -9.08 -10.95 -7.45
CA TYR A 50 -9.98 -11.99 -6.96
C TYR A 50 -9.29 -13.35 -7.06
N VAL A 51 -9.31 -14.11 -5.98
CA VAL A 51 -8.73 -15.46 -5.96
C VAL A 51 -9.52 -16.35 -6.91
N GLY A 52 -8.83 -17.07 -7.80
CA GLY A 52 -9.45 -18.04 -8.72
C GLY A 52 -10.13 -17.43 -9.95
N CYS A 53 -9.96 -16.13 -10.23
CA CYS A 53 -10.46 -15.52 -11.47
C CYS A 53 -9.53 -15.73 -12.67
N ASP A 54 -8.24 -15.93 -12.40
CA ASP A 54 -7.25 -16.24 -13.42
C ASP A 54 -6.79 -17.69 -13.20
N GLU A 55 -6.69 -18.46 -14.27
CA GLU A 55 -6.06 -19.79 -14.23
C GLU A 55 -4.57 -19.60 -14.50
N PRO A 56 -3.71 -19.72 -13.44
CA PRO A 56 -2.27 -19.56 -13.62
C PRO A 56 -1.70 -20.70 -14.47
N GLU A 57 -0.67 -20.40 -15.23
CA GLU A 57 0.07 -21.42 -15.96
C GLU A 57 0.75 -22.41 -14.99
N GLU A 58 1.05 -23.61 -15.47
CA GLU A 58 1.70 -24.63 -14.64
C GLU A 58 3.06 -24.13 -14.12
N GLY A 59 3.21 -24.15 -12.80
CA GLY A 59 4.41 -23.68 -12.10
C GLY A 59 4.50 -22.17 -11.86
N GLU A 60 3.63 -21.33 -12.42
CA GLU A 60 3.63 -19.88 -12.28
C GLU A 60 3.56 -19.44 -10.81
N ILE A 61 2.65 -20.03 -10.04
CA ILE A 61 2.49 -19.74 -8.60
C ILE A 61 3.79 -20.02 -7.84
N ALA A 62 4.40 -21.19 -8.06
CA ALA A 62 5.63 -21.57 -7.39
C ALA A 62 6.77 -20.62 -7.73
N GLN A 63 6.94 -20.25 -9.00
CA GLN A 63 7.94 -19.29 -9.46
C GLN A 63 7.76 -17.92 -8.81
N ASN A 64 6.52 -17.42 -8.69
CA ASN A 64 6.25 -16.10 -8.10
C ASN A 64 6.47 -16.10 -6.59
N ILE A 65 6.22 -17.21 -5.90
CA ILE A 65 6.60 -17.39 -4.50
C ILE A 65 8.12 -17.37 -4.35
N GLU A 66 8.86 -18.08 -5.20
CA GLU A 66 10.33 -18.14 -5.20
C GLU A 66 10.96 -16.79 -5.53
N LYS A 67 10.44 -16.05 -6.51
CA LYS A 67 10.83 -14.65 -6.80
C LYS A 67 10.61 -13.70 -5.63
N GLY A 68 9.83 -14.10 -4.62
CA GLY A 68 9.65 -13.37 -3.36
C GLY A 68 8.38 -12.52 -3.29
N TYR A 69 7.30 -12.89 -3.97
CA TYR A 69 6.01 -12.18 -3.90
C TYR A 69 5.54 -11.93 -2.46
N MET A 70 5.54 -12.98 -1.61
CA MET A 70 5.10 -12.87 -0.22
C MET A 70 6.00 -11.92 0.59
N ARG A 71 7.32 -11.95 0.35
CA ARG A 71 8.28 -11.05 0.99
C ARG A 71 8.01 -9.60 0.59
N LEU A 72 7.78 -9.34 -0.71
CA LEU A 72 7.46 -8.01 -1.22
C LEU A 72 6.16 -7.46 -0.62
N CYS A 73 5.09 -8.26 -0.64
CA CYS A 73 3.80 -7.87 -0.05
C CYS A 73 3.91 -7.60 1.46
N GLY A 74 4.64 -8.43 2.21
CA GLY A 74 4.87 -8.23 3.64
C GLY A 74 5.63 -6.94 3.93
N ALA A 75 6.69 -6.66 3.17
CA ALA A 75 7.50 -5.45 3.29
C ALA A 75 6.69 -4.17 2.95
N LEU A 76 5.91 -4.21 1.87
CA LEU A 76 5.02 -3.10 1.50
C LEU A 76 3.86 -2.91 2.51
N LEU A 77 3.34 -4.00 3.09
CA LEU A 77 2.34 -3.92 4.16
C LEU A 77 2.89 -3.21 5.40
N TRP A 78 4.16 -3.48 5.74
CA TRP A 78 4.85 -2.76 6.80
C TRP A 78 4.94 -1.27 6.52
N ALA A 79 5.33 -0.88 5.30
CA ALA A 79 5.36 0.53 4.88
C ALA A 79 3.97 1.18 4.91
N ALA A 80 2.95 0.49 4.38
CA ALA A 80 1.56 0.94 4.36
C ALA A 80 1.02 1.23 5.77
N ARG A 81 1.37 0.42 6.76
CA ARG A 81 0.87 0.53 8.13
C ARG A 81 1.61 1.57 8.98
N ASN A 82 2.80 1.99 8.56
CA ASN A 82 3.61 2.91 9.37
C ASN A 82 3.64 4.33 8.83
N THR A 83 3.96 4.55 7.55
CA THR A 83 4.16 5.91 7.02
C THR A 83 3.60 6.15 5.63
N MET A 84 3.06 5.12 4.95
CA MET A 84 2.56 5.23 3.57
C MET A 84 1.10 4.80 3.43
N PRO A 85 0.13 5.51 4.03
CA PRO A 85 -1.29 5.19 3.89
C PRO A 85 -1.77 5.13 2.43
N SER A 86 -1.11 5.84 1.53
CA SER A 86 -1.43 5.89 0.09
C SER A 86 -1.38 4.55 -0.62
N ILE A 87 -0.60 3.58 -0.13
CA ILE A 87 -0.53 2.23 -0.71
C ILE A 87 -1.44 1.19 -0.01
N SER A 88 -2.23 1.61 0.99
CA SER A 88 -3.05 0.67 1.81
C SER A 88 -4.05 -0.13 0.99
N PHE A 89 -4.71 0.49 0.01
CA PHE A 89 -5.63 -0.22 -0.88
C PHE A 89 -4.89 -1.22 -1.76
N ALA A 90 -3.80 -0.79 -2.41
CA ALA A 90 -3.00 -1.66 -3.27
C ALA A 90 -2.56 -2.93 -2.52
N ILE A 91 -2.00 -2.76 -1.32
CA ILE A 91 -1.57 -3.87 -0.49
C ILE A 91 -2.72 -4.75 -0.03
N SER A 92 -3.89 -4.18 0.25
CA SER A 92 -5.06 -4.99 0.61
C SER A 92 -5.51 -5.90 -0.53
N GLN A 93 -5.34 -5.49 -1.79
CA GLN A 93 -5.61 -6.32 -2.97
C GLN A 93 -4.53 -7.40 -3.16
N LEU A 94 -3.26 -7.02 -3.13
CA LEU A 94 -2.12 -7.92 -3.31
C LEU A 94 -2.07 -9.03 -2.24
N CYS A 95 -2.37 -8.69 -0.99
CA CYS A 95 -2.39 -9.68 0.10
C CYS A 95 -3.46 -10.76 -0.05
N LYS A 96 -4.53 -10.55 -0.82
CA LYS A 96 -5.50 -11.61 -1.15
C LYS A 96 -4.87 -12.74 -1.96
N MET A 97 -3.85 -12.42 -2.77
CA MET A 97 -3.22 -13.33 -3.72
C MET A 97 -1.95 -14.01 -3.16
N MET A 98 -1.70 -13.92 -1.83
CA MET A 98 -0.47 -14.47 -1.24
C MET A 98 -0.32 -15.99 -1.41
N SER A 99 -1.42 -16.73 -1.44
CA SER A 99 -1.41 -18.19 -1.62
C SER A 99 -1.34 -18.63 -3.08
N SER A 100 -1.71 -17.76 -4.01
CA SER A 100 -1.80 -18.07 -5.44
C SER A 100 -1.43 -16.83 -6.30
N PRO A 101 -0.18 -16.35 -6.20
CA PRO A 101 0.26 -15.16 -6.94
C PRO A 101 0.49 -15.48 -8.42
N THR A 102 -0.25 -14.82 -9.30
CA THR A 102 -0.04 -14.82 -10.75
C THR A 102 1.06 -13.82 -11.15
N ASP A 103 1.57 -13.90 -12.38
CA ASP A 103 2.53 -12.95 -12.94
C ASP A 103 1.96 -11.53 -12.94
N GLU A 104 0.66 -11.37 -13.24
CA GLU A 104 -0.02 -10.09 -13.12
C GLU A 104 0.05 -9.54 -11.68
N CYS A 105 -0.20 -10.37 -10.69
CA CYS A 105 -0.12 -9.96 -9.28
C CYS A 105 1.30 -9.51 -8.90
N PHE A 106 2.31 -10.21 -9.41
CA PHE A 106 3.70 -9.85 -9.15
C PHE A 106 4.07 -8.51 -9.82
N GLU A 107 3.65 -8.30 -11.07
CA GLU A 107 3.84 -7.02 -11.76
C GLU A 107 3.15 -5.85 -11.05
N LEU A 108 1.94 -6.05 -10.53
CA LEU A 108 1.22 -5.05 -9.73
C LEU A 108 1.91 -4.77 -8.38
N ALA A 109 2.53 -5.78 -7.78
CA ALA A 109 3.33 -5.59 -6.57
C ALA A 109 4.60 -4.76 -6.86
N LEU A 110 5.28 -5.03 -7.98
CA LEU A 110 6.42 -4.24 -8.44
C LEU A 110 6.02 -2.81 -8.82
N GLN A 111 4.83 -2.61 -9.41
CA GLN A 111 4.28 -1.27 -9.66
C GLN A 111 4.04 -0.52 -8.35
N THR A 112 3.47 -1.18 -7.35
CA THR A 112 3.24 -0.59 -6.02
C THR A 112 4.57 -0.21 -5.35
N LEU A 113 5.61 -1.05 -5.50
CA LEU A 113 6.96 -0.75 -5.00
C LEU A 113 7.58 0.45 -5.72
N GLN A 114 7.43 0.55 -7.06
CA GLN A 114 7.90 1.71 -7.82
C GLN A 114 7.23 3.00 -7.32
N TYR A 115 5.91 2.99 -7.16
CA TYR A 115 5.17 4.14 -6.60
C TYR A 115 5.68 4.50 -5.20
N ALA A 116 5.89 3.50 -4.34
CA ALA A 116 6.40 3.72 -2.99
C ALA A 116 7.81 4.34 -3.01
N TYR A 117 8.67 3.89 -3.92
CA TYR A 117 10.02 4.42 -4.10
C TYR A 117 10.02 5.87 -4.60
N ASP A 118 9.20 6.17 -5.61
CA ASP A 118 9.09 7.53 -6.16
C ASP A 118 8.58 8.53 -5.10
N ASN A 119 7.71 8.07 -4.19
CA ASN A 119 7.09 8.86 -3.15
C ASN A 119 7.66 8.63 -1.73
N ARG A 120 8.82 7.97 -1.59
CA ARG A 120 9.40 7.55 -0.30
C ARG A 120 9.71 8.70 0.66
N HIS A 121 9.85 9.90 0.13
CA HIS A 121 10.14 11.12 0.88
C HIS A 121 8.91 11.75 1.54
N LEU A 122 7.69 11.41 1.10
CA LEU A 122 6.45 12.06 1.56
C LEU A 122 6.16 11.75 3.04
N GLY A 123 6.00 10.49 3.40
CA GLY A 123 5.73 10.08 4.78
C GLY A 123 4.47 10.72 5.40
N ILE A 124 4.49 10.88 6.72
CA ILE A 124 3.42 11.51 7.52
C ILE A 124 3.94 12.79 8.16
N VAL A 125 3.14 13.85 8.13
CA VAL A 125 3.50 15.15 8.72
C VAL A 125 2.45 15.55 9.76
N PHE A 126 2.91 15.88 10.97
CA PHE A 126 2.12 16.48 12.04
C PHE A 126 2.52 17.94 12.21
N ARG A 127 1.55 18.80 12.55
CA ARG A 127 1.75 20.24 12.75
C ARG A 127 1.25 20.64 14.13
N SER A 128 2.02 21.48 14.86
CA SER A 128 1.62 21.92 16.21
C SER A 128 0.38 22.82 16.22
N ASP A 129 0.06 23.48 15.11
CA ASP A 129 -1.15 24.29 14.91
C ASP A 129 -2.33 23.49 14.32
N GLY A 130 -2.17 22.19 14.12
CA GLY A 130 -3.23 21.30 13.61
C GLY A 130 -4.31 21.02 14.67
N ASN A 131 -5.46 20.52 14.22
CA ASN A 131 -6.55 20.16 15.12
C ASN A 131 -6.11 19.05 16.11
N ALA A 132 -6.23 19.34 17.41
CA ALA A 132 -5.93 18.41 18.48
C ALA A 132 -7.05 17.39 18.75
N LEU A 133 -8.25 17.60 18.16
CA LEU A 133 -9.33 16.63 18.23
C LEU A 133 -9.20 15.64 17.05
N PRO A 134 -9.39 14.33 17.29
CA PRO A 134 -9.35 13.35 16.23
C PRO A 134 -10.51 13.54 15.25
N VAL A 135 -10.18 13.54 13.96
CA VAL A 135 -11.15 13.58 12.86
C VAL A 135 -11.03 12.27 12.08
N THR A 136 -12.12 11.52 11.98
CA THR A 136 -12.14 10.24 11.25
C THR A 136 -12.95 10.37 9.97
N TYR A 137 -12.33 10.02 8.85
CA TYR A 137 -12.97 9.82 7.56
C TYR A 137 -13.15 8.32 7.36
N TYR A 138 -14.33 7.91 6.88
CA TYR A 138 -14.60 6.51 6.56
C TYR A 138 -15.43 6.41 5.29
N ASP A 139 -15.22 5.33 4.57
CA ASP A 139 -15.96 5.01 3.36
C ASP A 139 -16.09 3.48 3.21
N ALA A 140 -17.19 3.04 2.62
CA ALA A 140 -17.43 1.64 2.30
C ALA A 140 -17.97 1.53 0.87
N SER A 141 -17.28 0.78 0.04
CA SER A 141 -17.69 0.51 -1.34
C SER A 141 -18.61 -0.70 -1.36
N PHE A 142 -19.87 -0.49 -1.77
CA PHE A 142 -20.76 -1.59 -2.12
C PHE A 142 -20.34 -2.15 -3.49
N ASN A 143 -19.40 -3.05 -3.47
CA ASN A 143 -19.01 -3.80 -4.66
C ASN A 143 -18.56 -5.19 -4.18
N PRO A 144 -19.49 -6.13 -4.12
CA PRO A 144 -19.23 -7.44 -3.56
C PRO A 144 -18.12 -8.14 -4.35
N ASP A 145 -17.20 -8.75 -3.63
CA ASP A 145 -16.25 -9.68 -4.23
C ASP A 145 -17.06 -10.84 -4.82
N PRO A 146 -16.86 -11.19 -6.11
CA PRO A 146 -17.64 -12.24 -6.77
C PRO A 146 -17.53 -13.60 -6.09
N ASN A 147 -16.45 -13.86 -5.33
CA ASN A 147 -16.23 -15.13 -4.65
C ASN A 147 -17.02 -15.25 -3.34
N ASP A 148 -17.23 -14.17 -2.60
CA ASP A 148 -17.85 -14.23 -1.27
C ASP A 148 -18.80 -13.05 -0.96
N GLY A 149 -19.10 -12.21 -1.93
CA GLY A 149 -20.05 -11.09 -1.82
C GLY A 149 -19.64 -9.99 -0.83
N LYS A 150 -18.40 -9.97 -0.34
CA LYS A 150 -17.98 -9.03 0.69
C LYS A 150 -17.45 -7.72 0.13
N SER A 151 -17.85 -6.63 0.76
CA SER A 151 -17.46 -5.27 0.39
C SER A 151 -16.09 -4.87 0.95
N GLN A 152 -15.50 -3.82 0.38
CA GLN A 152 -14.28 -3.18 0.87
C GLN A 152 -14.66 -1.96 1.71
N TYR A 153 -13.97 -1.75 2.84
CA TYR A 153 -14.10 -0.53 3.62
C TYR A 153 -12.73 0.06 3.94
N GLY A 154 -12.73 1.33 4.23
CA GLY A 154 -11.55 2.07 4.67
C GLY A 154 -11.90 3.14 5.69
N PHE A 155 -10.95 3.47 6.54
CA PHE A 155 -11.01 4.67 7.36
C PHE A 155 -9.63 5.30 7.50
N SER A 156 -9.62 6.58 7.85
CA SER A 156 -8.40 7.31 8.24
C SER A 156 -8.75 8.31 9.34
N THR A 157 -8.09 8.16 10.50
CA THR A 157 -8.21 9.09 11.63
C THR A 157 -7.01 10.00 11.65
N HIS A 158 -7.25 11.30 11.72
CA HIS A 158 -6.24 12.35 11.69
C HIS A 158 -6.18 13.09 13.01
N LEU A 159 -4.98 13.48 13.42
CA LEU A 159 -4.68 14.31 14.59
C LEU A 159 -3.51 15.23 14.22
N TYR A 160 -3.59 16.51 14.60
CA TYR A 160 -2.57 17.49 14.24
C TYR A 160 -2.24 17.54 12.73
N GLY A 161 -3.25 17.34 11.88
CA GLY A 161 -3.13 17.36 10.42
C GLY A 161 -2.55 16.10 9.78
N GLY A 162 -2.03 15.15 10.57
CA GLY A 162 -1.48 13.88 10.08
C GLY A 162 -2.33 12.67 10.42
N PRO A 163 -2.32 11.61 9.60
CA PRO A 163 -3.02 10.37 9.93
C PRO A 163 -2.30 9.64 11.08
N VAL A 164 -3.08 9.19 12.08
CA VAL A 164 -2.62 8.42 13.24
C VAL A 164 -3.11 6.97 13.23
N SER A 165 -4.18 6.70 12.48
CA SER A 165 -4.72 5.35 12.29
C SER A 165 -5.44 5.28 10.95
N TRP A 166 -5.23 4.21 10.20
CA TRP A 166 -5.90 3.98 8.92
C TRP A 166 -5.94 2.51 8.57
N ILE A 167 -6.91 2.15 7.74
CA ILE A 167 -7.05 0.80 7.20
C ILE A 167 -7.74 0.84 5.84
N SER A 168 -7.42 -0.11 4.99
CA SER A 168 -8.23 -0.51 3.83
C SER A 168 -8.35 -2.03 3.88
N LYS A 169 -9.58 -2.55 4.00
CA LYS A 169 -9.80 -3.95 4.26
C LYS A 169 -11.14 -4.44 3.71
N LYS A 170 -11.20 -5.72 3.33
CA LYS A 170 -12.43 -6.44 3.03
C LYS A 170 -13.24 -6.69 4.30
N LEU A 171 -14.55 -6.52 4.26
CA LEU A 171 -15.45 -6.83 5.36
C LEU A 171 -15.42 -8.34 5.68
N LYS A 172 -15.61 -8.68 6.95
CA LYS A 172 -15.66 -10.08 7.39
C LYS A 172 -17.01 -10.75 7.06
N HIS A 173 -18.06 -9.96 7.02
CA HIS A 173 -19.44 -10.43 6.79
C HIS A 173 -20.01 -9.73 5.56
N VAL A 174 -20.96 -10.39 4.89
CA VAL A 174 -21.82 -9.77 3.87
C VAL A 174 -22.80 -8.88 4.62
N GLY A 175 -22.91 -7.61 4.24
CA GLY A 175 -23.88 -6.67 4.79
C GLY A 175 -25.24 -6.84 4.16
#